data_46dfb0942356e510d2666062d6777140
#
_entry.id   46dfb0942356e510d2666062d6777140
#
_cell.length_a   1.000
_cell.length_b   1.000
_cell.length_c   1.000
_cell.angle_alpha   90.00
_cell.angle_beta   90.00
_cell.angle_gamma   90.00
#
_symmetry.space_group_name_H-M   'P 1'
#
loop_
_entity.id
_entity.type
_entity.pdbx_description
1 polymer ?
#
loop_
_entity_poly.entity_id
_entity_poly.type
_entity_poly.pdbx_seq_one_letter_code
_entity_poly.pdbx_strand_id
1 'polypeptide(L)'
;TPNCLSINEGVKDLLMLNPNIEVFIYANWYRYSKNENFQENVASTIGFLTKNKISFKIIGGTPQFEPSLPHLLIRDRNYKSSSIIKNTTVDKIAKVNELLNNSTPDSRFIDSQKIFCIQQNCQFQDDRNNLYFWDYGHLTKEGSLFLASKIEQIHSNQ
;
A
#
# COMPACT_ATOMS: atom_id res chain seq x y z
N THR A 1 -19.81 6.98 10.65
CA THR A 1 -21.04 7.43 9.98
C THR A 1 -21.93 6.22 9.70
N PRO A 2 -23.27 6.34 9.78
CA PRO A 2 -24.21 5.20 9.58
C PRO A 2 -23.97 4.44 8.28
N ASN A 3 -23.57 5.12 7.22
CA ASN A 3 -23.31 4.52 5.91
C ASN A 3 -22.08 3.58 5.88
N CYS A 4 -21.07 3.77 6.73
CA CYS A 4 -19.89 2.90 6.73
C CYS A 4 -20.21 1.49 7.24
N LEU A 5 -21.10 1.37 8.22
CA LEU A 5 -21.50 0.07 8.77
C LEU A 5 -22.28 -0.74 7.72
N SER A 6 -23.28 -0.12 7.07
CA SER A 6 -24.07 -0.80 6.05
C SER A 6 -23.25 -1.18 4.80
N ILE A 7 -22.28 -0.35 4.41
CA ILE A 7 -21.34 -0.68 3.34
C ILE A 7 -20.48 -1.89 3.72
N ASN A 8 -19.93 -1.90 4.94
CA ASN A 8 -19.10 -3.02 5.40
C ASN A 8 -19.89 -4.32 5.51
N GLU A 9 -21.16 -4.27 5.95
CA GLU A 9 -22.04 -5.45 5.95
C GLU A 9 -22.33 -5.93 4.53
N GLY A 10 -22.67 -5.03 3.61
CA GLY A 10 -22.87 -5.38 2.21
C GLY A 10 -21.63 -6.00 1.54
N VAL A 11 -20.43 -5.52 1.88
CA VAL A 11 -19.18 -6.12 1.42
C VAL A 11 -19.00 -7.54 1.99
N LYS A 12 -19.28 -7.75 3.28
CA LYS A 12 -19.22 -9.10 3.88
C LYS A 12 -20.18 -10.06 3.21
N ASP A 13 -21.42 -9.63 2.97
CA ASP A 13 -22.42 -10.45 2.29
C ASP A 13 -21.97 -10.80 0.87
N LEU A 14 -21.43 -9.83 0.12
CA LEU A 14 -20.89 -10.06 -1.23
C LEU A 14 -19.75 -11.11 -1.20
N LEU A 15 -18.85 -11.00 -0.24
CA LEU A 15 -17.73 -11.94 -0.09
C LEU A 15 -18.22 -13.35 0.25
N MET A 16 -19.22 -13.47 1.12
CA MET A 16 -19.83 -14.78 1.47
C MET A 16 -20.54 -15.44 0.30
N LEU A 17 -21.15 -14.65 -0.58
CA LEU A 17 -21.82 -15.16 -1.79
C LEU A 17 -20.83 -15.54 -2.91
N ASN A 18 -19.58 -15.07 -2.85
CA ASN A 18 -18.58 -15.25 -3.90
C ASN A 18 -17.26 -15.78 -3.31
N PRO A 19 -17.21 -17.02 -2.81
CA PRO A 19 -16.06 -17.54 -2.07
C PRO A 19 -14.78 -17.74 -2.93
N ASN A 20 -14.90 -17.69 -4.25
CA ASN A 20 -13.79 -17.90 -5.19
C ASN A 20 -13.06 -16.60 -5.60
N ILE A 21 -13.47 -15.44 -5.09
CA ILE A 21 -12.77 -14.18 -5.37
C ILE A 21 -11.57 -14.04 -4.44
N GLU A 22 -10.51 -13.39 -4.93
CA GLU A 22 -9.40 -12.94 -4.12
C GLU A 22 -9.56 -11.45 -3.81
N VAL A 23 -9.34 -11.08 -2.54
CA VAL A 23 -9.53 -9.72 -2.04
C VAL A 23 -8.18 -9.05 -1.83
N PHE A 24 -7.95 -7.92 -2.50
CA PHE A 24 -6.81 -7.07 -2.24
C PHE A 24 -7.22 -5.90 -1.35
N ILE A 25 -6.57 -5.79 -0.18
CA ILE A 25 -6.88 -4.75 0.81
C ILE A 25 -5.76 -3.72 0.81
N TYR A 26 -6.09 -2.49 0.45
CA TYR A 26 -5.18 -1.35 0.48
C TYR A 26 -5.85 -0.14 1.12
N ALA A 27 -5.09 0.60 1.91
CA ALA A 27 -5.57 1.83 2.55
C ALA A 27 -4.40 2.78 2.86
N ASN A 28 -4.71 4.01 3.24
CA ASN A 28 -3.71 4.90 3.84
C ASN A 28 -3.42 4.44 5.28
N TRP A 29 -2.69 3.33 5.38
CA TRP A 29 -2.40 2.65 6.65
C TRP A 29 -1.74 3.57 7.67
N TYR A 30 -0.83 4.45 7.24
CA TYR A 30 -0.17 5.40 8.13
C TYR A 30 -1.16 6.38 8.79
N ARG A 31 -2.18 6.82 8.07
CA ARG A 31 -3.24 7.66 8.63
C ARG A 31 -4.09 6.87 9.62
N TYR A 32 -4.48 5.66 9.26
CA TYR A 32 -5.31 4.81 10.12
C TYR A 32 -4.56 4.27 11.32
N SER A 33 -3.24 4.08 11.25
CA SER A 33 -2.42 3.60 12.38
C SER A 33 -2.36 4.57 13.56
N LYS A 34 -2.82 5.80 13.38
CA LYS A 34 -2.97 6.79 14.47
C LYS A 34 -4.21 6.55 15.34
N ASN A 35 -5.10 5.65 14.91
CA ASN A 35 -6.27 5.26 15.69
C ASN A 35 -5.86 4.19 16.71
N GLU A 36 -6.24 4.35 17.98
CA GLU A 36 -5.96 3.40 19.08
C GLU A 36 -6.47 1.98 18.81
N ASN A 37 -7.57 1.83 18.08
CA ASN A 37 -8.13 0.52 17.72
C ASN A 37 -7.61 -0.04 16.39
N PHE A 38 -6.54 0.53 15.82
CA PHE A 38 -6.05 0.15 14.49
C PHE A 38 -5.71 -1.35 14.41
N GLN A 39 -4.91 -1.85 15.35
CA GLN A 39 -4.48 -3.24 15.35
C GLN A 39 -5.65 -4.21 15.54
N GLU A 40 -6.58 -3.88 16.43
CA GLU A 40 -7.79 -4.67 16.65
C GLU A 40 -8.67 -4.74 15.41
N ASN A 41 -8.87 -3.61 14.73
CA ASN A 41 -9.64 -3.55 13.49
C ASN A 41 -8.98 -4.36 12.36
N VAL A 42 -7.67 -4.30 12.23
CA VAL A 42 -6.91 -5.13 11.27
C VAL A 42 -7.07 -6.60 11.60
N ALA A 43 -6.85 -7.00 12.85
CA ALA A 43 -6.97 -8.38 13.31
C ALA A 43 -8.41 -8.91 13.11
N SER A 44 -9.42 -8.11 13.41
CA SER A 44 -10.84 -8.45 13.19
C SER A 44 -11.14 -8.71 11.71
N THR A 45 -10.61 -7.87 10.82
CA THR A 45 -10.79 -8.02 9.37
C THR A 45 -10.12 -9.31 8.87
N ILE A 46 -8.87 -9.54 9.27
CA ILE A 46 -8.11 -10.75 8.91
C ILE A 46 -8.83 -12.00 9.47
N GLY A 47 -9.28 -11.93 10.72
CA GLY A 47 -10.01 -13.01 11.37
C GLY A 47 -11.30 -13.37 10.61
N PHE A 48 -12.08 -12.38 10.17
CA PHE A 48 -13.26 -12.61 9.34
C PHE A 48 -12.93 -13.32 8.03
N LEU A 49 -11.94 -12.85 7.29
CA LEU A 49 -11.55 -13.42 6.00
C LEU A 49 -11.02 -14.85 6.16
N THR A 50 -10.17 -15.07 7.16
CA THR A 50 -9.59 -16.38 7.46
C THR A 50 -10.66 -17.38 7.89
N LYS A 51 -11.55 -17.01 8.82
CA LYS A 51 -12.65 -17.85 9.31
C LYS A 51 -13.56 -18.30 8.16
N ASN A 52 -13.83 -17.43 7.21
CA ASN A 52 -14.71 -17.70 6.08
C ASN A 52 -13.95 -18.25 4.85
N LYS A 53 -12.66 -18.57 4.97
CA LYS A 53 -11.81 -19.14 3.92
C LYS A 53 -11.74 -18.27 2.66
N ILE A 54 -11.90 -16.96 2.80
CA ILE A 54 -11.81 -16.00 1.70
C ILE A 54 -10.32 -15.76 1.40
N SER A 55 -9.93 -15.89 0.13
CA SER A 55 -8.57 -15.56 -0.31
C SER A 55 -8.36 -14.05 -0.24
N PHE A 56 -7.22 -13.62 0.33
CA PHE A 56 -6.92 -12.20 0.42
C PHE A 56 -5.42 -11.93 0.45
N LYS A 57 -5.05 -10.72 0.02
CA LYS A 57 -3.73 -10.11 0.18
C LYS A 57 -3.89 -8.73 0.83
N ILE A 58 -2.97 -8.38 1.73
CA ILE A 58 -2.86 -7.02 2.28
C ILE A 58 -1.69 -6.33 1.60
N ILE A 59 -1.98 -5.23 0.93
CA ILE A 59 -0.97 -4.38 0.32
C ILE A 59 -0.60 -3.29 1.33
N GLY A 60 0.66 -3.26 1.73
CA GLY A 60 1.20 -2.28 2.66
C GLY A 60 1.16 -0.85 2.13
N GLY A 61 1.54 0.10 2.96
CA GLY A 61 1.60 1.51 2.58
C GLY A 61 2.68 1.77 1.52
N THR A 62 2.34 2.53 0.50
CA THR A 62 3.29 3.07 -0.47
C THR A 62 4.14 4.20 0.15
N PRO A 63 5.29 4.55 -0.45
CA PRO A 63 6.07 5.70 0.00
C PRO A 63 5.21 6.97 0.08
N GLN A 64 5.42 7.74 1.14
CA GLN A 64 4.86 9.08 1.26
C GLN A 64 6.01 10.09 1.32
N PHE A 65 5.85 11.23 0.69
CA PHE A 65 6.86 12.28 0.58
C PHE A 65 6.48 13.52 1.38
N GLU A 66 7.43 14.04 2.16
CA GLU A 66 7.24 15.26 2.93
C GLU A 66 8.49 16.17 2.81
N PRO A 67 8.39 17.30 2.13
CA PRO A 67 7.24 17.81 1.37
C PRO A 67 6.85 16.93 0.18
N SER A 68 5.72 17.20 -0.47
CA SER A 68 5.22 16.39 -1.60
C SER A 68 6.25 16.24 -2.72
N LEU A 69 6.20 15.14 -3.47
CA LEU A 69 7.15 14.86 -4.55
C LEU A 69 7.31 16.03 -5.55
N PRO A 70 6.26 16.69 -6.05
CA PRO A 70 6.42 17.86 -6.94
C PRO A 70 7.24 18.97 -6.29
N HIS A 71 7.04 19.26 -5.01
CA HIS A 71 7.82 20.28 -4.29
C HIS A 71 9.30 19.89 -4.18
N LEU A 72 9.59 18.61 -3.91
CA LEU A 72 10.97 18.11 -3.89
C LEU A 72 11.65 18.27 -5.24
N LEU A 73 10.99 17.92 -6.34
CA LEU A 73 11.52 17.99 -7.70
C LEU A 73 11.75 19.44 -8.17
N ILE A 74 10.89 20.39 -7.74
CA ILE A 74 11.07 21.82 -8.06
C ILE A 74 12.25 22.39 -7.26
N ARG A 75 12.38 22.03 -5.99
CA ARG A 75 13.41 22.55 -5.09
C ARG A 75 14.80 22.08 -5.46
N ASP A 76 14.93 20.83 -5.88
CA ASP A 76 16.21 20.23 -6.22
C ASP A 76 16.27 19.86 -7.71
N ARG A 77 16.91 20.75 -8.48
CA ARG A 77 17.07 20.58 -9.93
C ARG A 77 17.95 19.38 -10.32
N ASN A 78 18.70 18.79 -9.37
CA ASN A 78 19.56 17.64 -9.62
C ASN A 78 18.75 16.35 -9.86
N TYR A 79 17.46 16.30 -9.49
CA TYR A 79 16.62 15.15 -9.76
C TYR A 79 16.21 14.99 -11.23
N LYS A 80 16.48 15.98 -12.09
CA LYS A 80 16.14 15.89 -13.53
C LYS A 80 16.81 14.74 -14.27
N SER A 81 17.94 14.25 -13.77
CA SER A 81 18.71 13.15 -14.35
C SER A 81 18.64 11.84 -13.55
N SER A 82 17.84 11.79 -12.50
CA SER A 82 17.71 10.61 -11.62
C SER A 82 16.26 10.16 -11.53
N SER A 83 16.03 8.86 -11.56
CA SER A 83 14.72 8.25 -11.24
C SER A 83 14.57 7.92 -9.77
N ILE A 84 15.57 8.28 -8.94
CA ILE A 84 15.63 7.93 -7.51
C ILE A 84 15.71 9.20 -6.67
N ILE A 85 14.88 9.27 -5.63
CA ILE A 85 14.86 10.35 -4.65
C ILE A 85 15.01 9.79 -3.24
N LYS A 86 15.79 10.52 -2.39
CA LYS A 86 15.88 10.20 -0.97
C LYS A 86 14.59 10.61 -0.26
N ASN A 87 13.93 9.64 0.37
CA ASN A 87 12.69 9.84 1.10
C ASN A 87 12.94 9.70 2.61
N THR A 88 12.76 10.78 3.35
CA THR A 88 12.96 10.82 4.81
C THR A 88 11.78 10.27 5.61
N THR A 89 10.65 9.97 4.97
CA THR A 89 9.45 9.44 5.64
C THR A 89 9.34 7.91 5.56
N VAL A 90 10.31 7.25 4.90
CA VAL A 90 10.32 5.78 4.73
C VAL A 90 10.13 5.04 6.05
N ASP A 91 10.83 5.45 7.12
CA ASP A 91 10.78 4.76 8.40
C ASP A 91 9.38 4.80 9.06
N LYS A 92 8.60 5.86 8.82
CA LYS A 92 7.23 5.97 9.35
C LYS A 92 6.31 4.94 8.70
N ILE A 93 6.43 4.75 7.40
CA ILE A 93 5.63 3.77 6.65
C ILE A 93 6.11 2.35 6.94
N ALA A 94 7.44 2.13 7.03
CA ALA A 94 8.03 0.84 7.33
C ALA A 94 7.51 0.26 8.66
N LYS A 95 7.40 1.10 9.71
CA LYS A 95 6.85 0.66 11.01
C LYS A 95 5.40 0.18 10.89
N VAL A 96 4.58 0.86 10.11
CA VAL A 96 3.19 0.44 9.90
C VAL A 96 3.11 -0.83 9.05
N ASN A 97 3.97 -0.93 8.02
CA ASN A 97 4.05 -2.13 7.19
C ASN A 97 4.53 -3.34 8.01
N GLU A 98 5.45 -3.15 8.95
CA GLU A 98 5.87 -4.19 9.89
C GLU A 98 4.72 -4.67 10.78
N LEU A 99 3.92 -3.76 11.34
CA LEU A 99 2.74 -4.11 12.13
C LEU A 99 1.72 -4.91 11.29
N LEU A 100 1.48 -4.50 10.05
CA LEU A 100 0.58 -5.20 9.14
C LEU A 100 1.12 -6.60 8.79
N ASN A 101 2.41 -6.70 8.48
CA ASN A 101 3.05 -7.97 8.17
C ASN A 101 2.96 -8.96 9.33
N ASN A 102 3.24 -8.50 10.57
CA ASN A 102 3.16 -9.32 11.77
C ASN A 102 1.72 -9.77 12.10
N SER A 103 0.72 -9.02 11.65
CA SER A 103 -0.70 -9.34 11.84
C SER A 103 -1.28 -10.21 10.72
N THR A 104 -0.57 -10.34 9.61
CA THR A 104 -1.05 -11.02 8.41
C THR A 104 -0.41 -12.41 8.30
N PRO A 105 -1.19 -13.48 8.03
CA PRO A 105 -0.64 -14.81 7.80
C PRO A 105 0.38 -14.81 6.65
N ASP A 106 1.35 -15.72 6.73
CA ASP A 106 2.47 -15.86 5.80
C ASP A 106 2.05 -15.74 4.33
N SER A 107 2.88 -15.10 3.54
CA SER A 107 2.71 -14.85 2.09
C SER A 107 1.50 -14.00 1.67
N ARG A 108 0.70 -13.50 2.60
CA ARG A 108 -0.48 -12.65 2.28
C ARG A 108 -0.22 -11.15 2.41
N PHE A 109 0.95 -10.77 2.91
CA PHE A 109 1.36 -9.37 2.99
C PHE A 109 2.30 -9.01 1.84
N ILE A 110 2.02 -7.89 1.18
CA ILE A 110 2.84 -7.32 0.09
C ILE A 110 3.35 -5.96 0.55
N ASP A 111 4.65 -5.86 0.80
CA ASP A 111 5.28 -4.60 1.20
C ASP A 111 5.49 -3.69 -0.02
N SER A 112 4.48 -2.90 -0.34
CA SER A 112 4.53 -2.00 -1.49
C SER A 112 5.60 -0.91 -1.35
N GLN A 113 5.99 -0.54 -0.13
CA GLN A 113 7.09 0.39 0.07
C GLN A 113 8.41 -0.19 -0.44
N LYS A 114 8.69 -1.47 -0.17
CA LYS A 114 9.91 -2.15 -0.65
C LYS A 114 9.93 -2.32 -2.17
N ILE A 115 8.78 -2.25 -2.83
CA ILE A 115 8.68 -2.26 -4.29
C ILE A 115 9.26 -0.96 -4.87
N PHE A 116 8.98 0.17 -4.23
CA PHE A 116 9.45 1.48 -4.69
C PHE A 116 10.80 1.89 -4.08
N CYS A 117 11.13 1.43 -2.87
CA CYS A 117 12.26 1.95 -2.11
C CYS A 117 13.22 0.85 -1.68
N ILE A 118 14.51 1.13 -1.86
CA ILE A 118 15.61 0.39 -1.22
C ILE A 118 16.18 1.32 -0.14
N GLN A 119 16.02 0.95 1.13
CA GLN A 119 16.30 1.83 2.27
C GLN A 119 15.52 3.15 2.10
N GLN A 120 16.20 4.31 2.13
CA GLN A 120 15.59 5.63 1.94
C GLN A 120 15.56 6.09 0.47
N ASN A 121 16.09 5.31 -0.46
CA ASN A 121 16.15 5.67 -1.88
C ASN A 121 14.94 5.10 -2.60
N CYS A 122 14.03 5.97 -3.02
CA CYS A 122 12.78 5.58 -3.65
C CYS A 122 12.78 5.94 -5.14
N GLN A 123 12.42 4.97 -5.96
CA GLN A 123 12.13 5.21 -7.37
C GLN A 123 10.82 6.00 -7.49
N PHE A 124 10.86 7.12 -8.19
CA PHE A 124 9.73 8.03 -8.32
C PHE A 124 9.24 8.23 -9.75
N GLN A 125 9.96 7.72 -10.73
CA GLN A 125 9.59 7.79 -12.15
C GLN A 125 10.17 6.61 -12.94
N ASP A 126 9.63 6.38 -14.14
CA ASP A 126 10.17 5.42 -15.10
C ASP A 126 11.27 6.02 -15.99
N ASP A 127 11.80 5.20 -16.91
CA ASP A 127 12.86 5.60 -17.86
C ASP A 127 12.38 6.65 -18.92
N ARG A 128 11.07 6.85 -19.01
CA ARG A 128 10.44 7.87 -19.88
C ARG A 128 10.09 9.16 -19.13
N ASN A 129 10.52 9.28 -17.86
CA ASN A 129 10.22 10.37 -16.94
C ASN A 129 8.73 10.49 -16.56
N ASN A 130 7.96 9.42 -16.67
CA ASN A 130 6.61 9.40 -16.13
C ASN A 130 6.68 9.22 -14.62
N LEU A 131 6.10 10.16 -13.87
CA LEU A 131 6.10 10.12 -12.41
C LEU A 131 5.20 8.99 -11.90
N TYR A 132 5.64 8.32 -10.84
CA TYR A 132 4.84 7.31 -10.13
C TYR A 132 3.90 7.90 -9.08
N PHE A 133 4.20 9.11 -8.61
CA PHE A 133 3.41 9.82 -7.60
C PHE A 133 3.11 11.23 -8.08
N TRP A 134 1.88 11.68 -7.92
CA TRP A 134 1.48 13.02 -8.36
C TRP A 134 1.42 14.03 -7.22
N ASP A 135 1.47 13.56 -5.96
CA ASP A 135 1.53 14.41 -4.77
C ASP A 135 2.42 13.79 -3.68
N TYR A 136 1.96 13.83 -2.43
CA TYR A 136 2.69 13.27 -1.29
C TYR A 136 2.68 11.73 -1.22
N GLY A 137 1.78 11.03 -1.91
CA GLY A 137 1.70 9.57 -1.82
C GLY A 137 0.65 8.90 -2.72
N HIS A 138 -0.17 9.67 -3.45
CA HIS A 138 -1.09 9.08 -4.42
C HIS A 138 -0.36 8.70 -5.70
N LEU A 139 -0.61 7.49 -6.16
CA LEU A 139 -0.02 6.98 -7.39
C LEU A 139 -0.66 7.62 -8.62
N THR A 140 0.16 7.88 -9.63
CA THR A 140 -0.29 8.15 -10.99
C THR A 140 -0.78 6.86 -11.64
N LYS A 141 -1.28 6.93 -12.87
CA LYS A 141 -1.58 5.75 -13.68
C LYS A 141 -0.32 4.87 -13.83
N GLU A 142 0.80 5.47 -14.16
CA GLU A 142 2.09 4.80 -14.37
C GLU A 142 2.60 4.16 -13.08
N GLY A 143 2.49 4.85 -11.96
CA GLY A 143 2.83 4.30 -10.64
C GLY A 143 1.93 3.12 -10.24
N SER A 144 0.64 3.20 -10.56
CA SER A 144 -0.31 2.11 -10.32
C SER A 144 0.00 0.89 -11.20
N LEU A 145 0.31 1.09 -12.48
CA LEU A 145 0.71 0.01 -13.39
C LEU A 145 2.03 -0.64 -12.96
N PHE A 146 3.00 0.17 -12.55
CA PHE A 146 4.27 -0.33 -12.01
C PHE A 146 4.03 -1.21 -10.78
N LEU A 147 3.27 -0.73 -9.79
CA LEU A 147 2.95 -1.50 -8.60
C LEU A 147 2.22 -2.80 -8.93
N ALA A 148 1.19 -2.75 -9.77
CA ALA A 148 0.42 -3.92 -10.19
C ALA A 148 1.32 -4.98 -10.86
N SER A 149 2.20 -4.59 -11.78
CA SER A 149 3.11 -5.52 -12.45
C SER A 149 4.07 -6.22 -11.46
N LYS A 150 4.52 -5.51 -10.42
CA LYS A 150 5.36 -6.10 -9.37
C LYS A 150 4.59 -7.05 -8.46
N ILE A 151 3.34 -6.75 -8.15
CA ILE A 151 2.46 -7.64 -7.40
C ILE A 151 2.20 -8.94 -8.17
N GLU A 152 1.93 -8.85 -9.48
CA GLU A 152 1.76 -10.02 -10.35
C GLU A 152 3.02 -10.90 -10.39
N GLN A 153 4.20 -10.29 -10.50
CA GLN A 153 5.47 -11.02 -10.45
C GLN A 153 5.68 -11.78 -9.13
N ILE A 154 5.35 -11.14 -8.00
CA ILE A 154 5.43 -11.76 -6.68
C ILE A 154 4.44 -12.93 -6.58
N HIS A 155 3.24 -12.75 -7.08
CA HIS A 155 2.18 -13.76 -7.04
C HIS A 155 2.48 -14.98 -7.91
N SER A 156 3.09 -14.77 -9.09
CA SER A 156 3.46 -15.84 -10.04
C SER A 156 4.64 -16.70 -9.56
N ASN A 157 5.40 -16.22 -8.57
CA ASN A 157 6.59 -16.91 -8.03
C ASN A 157 6.30 -17.64 -6.71
N GLN A 158 5.05 -17.63 -6.24
CA GLN A 158 4.56 -18.36 -5.04
C GLN A 158 3.77 -19.60 -5.42
#